data_0a74d316ac08326f33da39d82e83659b
#
_entry.id   0a74d316ac08326f33da39d82e83659b
#
_cell.length_a   1.000
_cell.length_b   1.000
_cell.length_c   1.000
_cell.angle_alpha   90.00
_cell.angle_beta   90.00
_cell.angle_gamma   90.00
#
_symmetry.space_group_name_H-M   'P 1'
#
loop_
_entity.id
_entity.type
_entity.pdbx_description
1 polymer ?
#
loop_
_entity_poly.entity_id
_entity_poly.type
_entity_poly.pdbx_seq_one_letter_code
_entity_poly.pdbx_strand_id
1 'polypeptide(L)'
;MSNEIHLGTAAFGCSVDALHGARLSSLRIAGRERLVGFTRGAAATSWGAYPMVPYAGRVRDGRFSHEGTTYQLPLNLGEHAIHGTVFDAPWSIIDRSSTHTTLATSLGRRWPFAANVTHEVTVDTVERVVTCILTVSASSATMPAQVGWHPWFLRPAKLEIDFAEMYVRDEHHIPNGHRTVPSAGPWDDCFVGARRDPRVVFSDDVRVTIESDCDHWVIYDMPQHALCVEPQSGPPDGFTLAPHIVTPETPLRRTMSLIAR
;
A
#
# COMPACT_ATOMS: atom_id res chain seq x y z
N MET A 1 19.11 -7.00 -18.30
CA MET A 1 18.63 -7.86 -17.20
C MET A 1 17.15 -7.54 -17.00
N SER A 2 16.32 -8.55 -16.73
CA SER A 2 14.91 -8.30 -16.46
C SER A 2 14.77 -7.45 -15.19
N ASN A 3 13.95 -6.39 -15.26
CA ASN A 3 13.64 -5.53 -14.11
C ASN A 3 12.51 -6.12 -13.24
N GLU A 4 11.97 -7.25 -13.67
CA GLU A 4 11.01 -8.05 -12.92
C GLU A 4 11.73 -9.18 -12.18
N ILE A 5 11.50 -9.26 -10.87
CA ILE A 5 12.13 -10.20 -9.95
C ILE A 5 11.08 -11.24 -9.56
N HIS A 6 11.35 -12.51 -9.86
CA HIS A 6 10.46 -13.61 -9.49
C HIS A 6 10.92 -14.25 -8.19
N LEU A 7 10.01 -14.39 -7.22
CA LEU A 7 10.26 -14.99 -5.91
C LEU A 7 9.32 -16.17 -5.70
N GLY A 8 9.86 -17.25 -5.12
CA GLY A 8 9.11 -18.49 -4.85
C GLY A 8 9.04 -19.43 -6.05
N THR A 9 7.91 -20.09 -6.25
CA THR A 9 7.68 -21.12 -7.28
C THR A 9 6.50 -20.78 -8.17
N ALA A 10 6.29 -21.56 -9.23
CA ALA A 10 5.10 -21.42 -10.08
C ALA A 10 3.78 -21.71 -9.33
N ALA A 11 3.83 -22.55 -8.30
CA ALA A 11 2.65 -22.91 -7.49
C ALA A 11 2.33 -21.85 -6.45
N PHE A 12 3.35 -21.27 -5.80
CA PHE A 12 3.23 -20.17 -4.83
C PHE A 12 4.42 -19.23 -4.93
N GLY A 13 4.16 -17.97 -5.20
CA GLY A 13 5.19 -16.95 -5.33
C GLY A 13 4.64 -15.61 -5.77
N CYS A 14 5.53 -14.64 -5.91
CA CYS A 14 5.21 -13.32 -6.43
C CYS A 14 6.27 -12.83 -7.42
N SER A 15 5.95 -11.78 -8.15
CA SER A 15 6.91 -11.01 -8.95
C SER A 15 6.93 -9.58 -8.45
N VAL A 16 8.11 -8.95 -8.45
CA VAL A 16 8.31 -7.55 -8.07
C VAL A 16 8.82 -6.78 -9.28
N ASP A 17 8.13 -5.70 -9.67
CA ASP A 17 8.53 -4.83 -10.77
C ASP A 17 9.31 -3.61 -10.24
N ALA A 18 10.63 -3.62 -10.48
CA ALA A 18 11.52 -2.56 -10.01
C ALA A 18 11.34 -1.23 -10.76
N LEU A 19 10.78 -1.22 -11.97
CA LEU A 19 10.59 0.01 -12.75
C LEU A 19 9.31 0.76 -12.42
N HIS A 20 8.32 0.06 -11.87
CA HIS A 20 7.01 0.63 -11.62
C HIS A 20 6.66 0.62 -10.12
N GLY A 21 7.50 1.27 -9.31
CA GLY A 21 7.22 1.50 -7.89
C GLY A 21 7.52 0.32 -6.98
N ALA A 22 8.39 -0.61 -7.38
CA ALA A 22 8.73 -1.83 -6.62
C ALA A 22 7.48 -2.62 -6.17
N ARG A 23 6.41 -2.60 -6.97
CA ARG A 23 5.14 -3.28 -6.66
C ARG A 23 5.23 -4.78 -6.83
N LEU A 24 4.40 -5.51 -6.11
CA LEU A 24 4.09 -6.87 -6.51
C LEU A 24 3.29 -6.80 -7.82
N SER A 25 3.92 -7.17 -8.94
CA SER A 25 3.29 -7.20 -10.26
C SER A 25 2.45 -8.46 -10.46
N SER A 26 2.69 -9.51 -9.65
CA SER A 26 2.01 -10.80 -9.67
C SER A 26 2.01 -11.40 -8.27
N LEU A 27 0.92 -12.07 -7.91
CA LEU A 27 0.82 -12.98 -6.76
C LEU A 27 0.19 -14.28 -7.25
N ARG A 28 0.97 -15.34 -7.29
CA ARG A 28 0.49 -16.67 -7.70
C ARG A 28 0.22 -17.57 -6.50
N ILE A 29 -0.99 -18.14 -6.47
CA ILE A 29 -1.41 -19.11 -5.45
C ILE A 29 -2.12 -20.25 -6.16
N ALA A 30 -1.67 -21.49 -5.91
CA ALA A 30 -2.11 -22.69 -6.62
C ALA A 30 -1.95 -22.56 -8.16
N GLY A 31 -0.87 -21.91 -8.59
CA GLY A 31 -0.55 -21.68 -10.00
C GLY A 31 -1.42 -20.62 -10.71
N ARG A 32 -2.34 -19.97 -9.99
CA ARG A 32 -3.24 -18.94 -10.54
C ARG A 32 -2.86 -17.53 -10.08
N GLU A 33 -3.00 -16.55 -10.96
CA GLU A 33 -2.81 -15.14 -10.63
C GLU A 33 -3.93 -14.63 -9.73
N ARG A 34 -3.57 -13.81 -8.73
CA ARG A 34 -4.51 -13.24 -7.75
C ARG A 34 -4.58 -11.72 -7.77
N LEU A 35 -3.64 -11.06 -8.44
CA LEU A 35 -3.64 -9.60 -8.60
C LEU A 35 -4.01 -9.20 -10.02
N VAL A 36 -4.55 -8.01 -10.16
CA VAL A 36 -4.72 -7.36 -11.46
C VAL A 36 -3.35 -7.11 -12.06
N GLY A 37 -3.05 -7.72 -13.19
CA GLY A 37 -1.79 -7.56 -13.91
C GLY A 37 -1.74 -6.25 -14.71
N PHE A 38 -0.53 -5.88 -15.14
CA PHE A 38 -0.32 -4.75 -16.02
C PHE A 38 -1.00 -4.99 -17.39
N THR A 39 -1.75 -3.97 -17.84
CA THR A 39 -2.22 -3.87 -19.21
C THR A 39 -1.73 -2.57 -19.83
N ARG A 40 -1.40 -2.58 -21.12
CA ARG A 40 -0.89 -1.39 -21.81
C ARG A 40 -1.86 -0.23 -21.67
N GLY A 41 -1.39 0.91 -21.16
CA GLY A 41 -2.20 2.10 -20.91
C GLY A 41 -2.90 2.13 -19.54
N ALA A 42 -2.74 1.10 -18.71
CA ALA A 42 -3.25 1.14 -17.34
C ALA A 42 -2.60 2.27 -16.55
N ALA A 43 -3.40 2.95 -15.72
CA ALA A 43 -2.86 3.93 -14.78
C ALA A 43 -1.93 3.24 -13.77
N ALA A 44 -0.88 3.92 -13.32
CA ALA A 44 0.06 3.36 -12.36
C ALA A 44 -0.59 2.98 -11.02
N THR A 45 -1.77 3.52 -10.73
CA THR A 45 -2.55 3.27 -9.51
C THR A 45 -3.61 2.16 -9.65
N SER A 46 -3.66 1.41 -10.76
CA SER A 46 -4.77 0.48 -11.05
C SER A 46 -4.40 -0.99 -11.19
N TRP A 47 -3.20 -1.40 -10.75
CA TRP A 47 -2.73 -2.79 -10.90
C TRP A 47 -1.65 -3.17 -9.89
N GLY A 48 -1.48 -4.47 -9.66
CA GLY A 48 -0.50 -5.05 -8.76
C GLY A 48 -0.79 -4.78 -7.28
N ALA A 49 0.24 -4.77 -6.45
CA ALA A 49 0.19 -4.28 -5.08
C ALA A 49 1.35 -3.31 -4.89
N TYR A 50 1.10 -2.02 -5.03
CA TYR A 50 2.15 -1.00 -4.99
C TYR A 50 2.29 -0.38 -3.60
N PRO A 51 3.52 -0.01 -3.20
CA PRO A 51 3.77 0.76 -2.00
C PRO A 51 3.28 2.20 -2.14
N MET A 52 2.63 2.71 -1.12
CA MET A 52 2.20 4.10 -0.97
C MET A 52 3.14 4.79 0.02
N VAL A 53 4.00 5.67 -0.46
CA VAL A 53 5.06 6.33 0.32
C VAL A 53 5.33 7.72 -0.27
N PRO A 54 5.49 8.77 0.53
CA PRO A 54 5.45 8.91 1.98
C PRO A 54 4.06 9.25 2.54
N TYR A 55 3.00 9.04 1.78
CA TYR A 55 1.61 9.13 2.23
C TYR A 55 0.74 8.08 1.54
N ALA A 56 -0.25 7.60 2.26
CA ALA A 56 -1.26 6.67 1.79
C ALA A 56 -2.62 7.38 1.71
N GLY A 57 -3.42 7.04 0.71
CA GLY A 57 -4.67 7.75 0.45
C GLY A 57 -4.47 9.19 -0.05
N ARG A 58 -5.54 9.97 0.02
CA ARG A 58 -5.58 11.38 -0.45
C ARG A 58 -4.92 12.32 0.55
N VAL A 59 -4.25 13.37 0.05
CA VAL A 59 -3.86 14.57 0.79
C VAL A 59 -4.68 15.73 0.22
N ARG A 60 -5.49 16.37 1.06
CA ARG A 60 -6.40 17.46 0.66
C ARG A 60 -5.63 18.60 0.00
N ASP A 61 -6.08 19.01 -1.19
CA ASP A 61 -5.48 20.09 -2.02
C ASP A 61 -3.98 19.88 -2.28
N GLY A 62 -3.47 18.66 -2.03
CA GLY A 62 -2.06 18.35 -2.04
C GLY A 62 -1.26 19.18 -1.03
N ARG A 63 -1.86 19.67 0.06
CA ARG A 63 -1.20 20.54 1.03
C ARG A 63 -1.08 19.89 2.40
N PHE A 64 0.04 20.15 3.04
CA PHE A 64 0.24 19.81 4.45
C PHE A 64 1.16 20.83 5.12
N SER A 65 1.11 20.90 6.44
CA SER A 65 1.99 21.79 7.23
C SER A 65 2.91 20.95 8.11
N HIS A 66 4.18 21.35 8.19
CA HIS A 66 5.17 20.78 9.08
C HIS A 66 6.07 21.90 9.60
N GLU A 67 6.27 21.95 10.93
CA GLU A 67 7.09 22.97 11.62
C GLU A 67 6.77 24.41 11.18
N GLY A 68 5.47 24.72 11.08
CA GLY A 68 4.98 26.07 10.71
C GLY A 68 5.10 26.42 9.23
N THR A 69 5.63 25.53 8.40
CA THR A 69 5.74 25.71 6.95
C THR A 69 4.67 24.88 6.24
N THR A 70 3.98 25.50 5.28
CA THR A 70 3.03 24.78 4.41
C THR A 70 3.72 24.37 3.11
N TYR A 71 3.55 23.09 2.75
CA TYR A 71 4.12 22.48 1.56
C TYR A 71 3.04 22.12 0.57
N GLN A 72 3.36 22.23 -0.73
CA GLN A 72 2.51 21.83 -1.84
C GLN A 72 3.08 20.60 -2.51
N LEU A 73 2.28 19.52 -2.57
CA LEU A 73 2.57 18.30 -3.33
C LEU A 73 2.08 18.44 -4.78
N PRO A 74 2.66 17.69 -5.72
CA PRO A 74 2.10 17.54 -7.06
C PRO A 74 0.70 16.94 -6.98
N LEU A 75 -0.26 17.56 -7.67
CA LEU A 75 -1.63 17.06 -7.77
C LEU A 75 -1.69 15.95 -8.82
N ASN A 76 -2.16 14.78 -8.45
CA ASN A 76 -2.25 13.60 -9.31
C ASN A 76 -3.60 12.88 -9.26
N LEU A 77 -4.57 13.48 -8.51
CA LEU A 77 -5.97 13.06 -8.48
C LEU A 77 -6.88 14.28 -8.40
N GLY A 78 -7.19 14.88 -9.55
CA GLY A 78 -7.97 16.13 -9.60
C GLY A 78 -7.28 17.23 -8.78
N GLU A 79 -7.97 17.76 -7.77
CA GLU A 79 -7.46 18.80 -6.87
C GLU A 79 -6.62 18.29 -5.71
N HIS A 80 -6.38 16.97 -5.62
CA HIS A 80 -5.71 16.31 -4.50
C HIS A 80 -4.43 15.61 -4.93
N ALA A 81 -3.53 15.35 -3.97
CA ALA A 81 -2.47 14.38 -4.12
C ALA A 81 -2.91 13.01 -3.58
N ILE A 82 -2.42 11.91 -4.15
CA ILE A 82 -2.76 10.55 -3.70
C ILE A 82 -1.55 9.60 -3.78
N HIS A 83 -1.44 8.68 -2.82
CA HIS A 83 -0.60 7.47 -2.79
C HIS A 83 0.91 7.69 -2.86
N GLY A 84 1.38 8.87 -2.46
CA GLY A 84 2.83 9.12 -2.36
C GLY A 84 3.49 9.53 -3.66
N THR A 85 4.81 9.38 -3.70
CA THR A 85 5.64 9.94 -4.76
C THR A 85 6.46 8.91 -5.52
N VAL A 86 6.38 7.62 -5.13
CA VAL A 86 7.32 6.58 -5.63
C VAL A 86 6.63 5.35 -6.24
N PHE A 87 5.29 5.28 -6.25
CA PHE A 87 4.53 4.15 -6.78
C PHE A 87 4.69 3.96 -8.31
N ASP A 88 5.14 4.96 -9.04
CA ASP A 88 5.40 4.97 -10.48
C ASP A 88 6.88 5.22 -10.82
N ALA A 89 7.73 5.35 -9.81
CA ALA A 89 9.15 5.60 -9.97
C ALA A 89 9.97 4.29 -10.11
N PRO A 90 11.12 4.31 -10.77
CA PRO A 90 12.05 3.18 -10.72
C PRO A 90 12.75 3.09 -9.37
N TRP A 91 12.94 1.85 -8.90
CA TRP A 91 13.69 1.51 -7.69
C TRP A 91 14.93 0.70 -8.04
N SER A 92 16.00 0.93 -7.30
CA SER A 92 17.24 0.15 -7.42
C SER A 92 17.13 -1.17 -6.67
N ILE A 93 17.53 -2.26 -7.30
CA ILE A 93 17.63 -3.57 -6.63
C ILE A 93 18.92 -3.56 -5.81
N ILE A 94 18.79 -3.68 -4.49
CA ILE A 94 19.91 -3.70 -3.54
C ILE A 94 20.38 -5.14 -3.31
N ASP A 95 19.43 -6.06 -3.15
CA ASP A 95 19.71 -7.48 -2.99
C ASP A 95 18.56 -8.31 -3.56
N ARG A 96 18.87 -9.54 -3.98
CA ARG A 96 17.89 -10.51 -4.47
C ARG A 96 18.36 -11.96 -4.40
N SER A 97 17.43 -12.84 -4.15
CA SER A 97 17.56 -14.29 -4.25
C SER A 97 16.30 -14.89 -4.90
N SER A 98 16.13 -16.21 -4.83
CA SER A 98 14.88 -16.88 -5.27
C SER A 98 13.70 -16.68 -4.32
N THR A 99 13.93 -16.21 -3.09
CA THR A 99 12.90 -16.06 -2.05
C THR A 99 12.90 -14.70 -1.38
N HIS A 100 13.82 -13.81 -1.74
CA HIS A 100 13.96 -12.50 -1.12
C HIS A 100 14.45 -11.46 -2.12
N THR A 101 13.98 -10.23 -1.98
CA THR A 101 14.57 -9.05 -2.63
C THR A 101 14.40 -7.82 -1.76
N THR A 102 15.39 -6.93 -1.83
CA THR A 102 15.35 -5.58 -1.26
C THR A 102 15.53 -4.56 -2.38
N LEU A 103 14.60 -3.63 -2.47
CA LEU A 103 14.67 -2.51 -3.40
C LEU A 103 14.71 -1.19 -2.61
N ALA A 104 15.34 -0.17 -3.18
CA ALA A 104 15.43 1.15 -2.57
C ALA A 104 15.26 2.26 -3.61
N THR A 105 14.71 3.39 -3.17
CA THR A 105 14.69 4.63 -3.94
C THR A 105 14.68 5.84 -3.01
N SER A 106 15.03 7.03 -3.52
CA SER A 106 14.78 8.28 -2.83
C SER A 106 13.35 8.75 -3.09
N LEU A 107 12.78 9.54 -2.17
CA LEU A 107 11.45 10.15 -2.38
C LEU A 107 11.45 11.21 -3.49
N GLY A 108 12.64 11.62 -3.93
CA GLY A 108 12.84 12.47 -5.09
C GLY A 108 12.31 13.89 -4.95
N ARG A 109 12.18 14.58 -6.10
CA ARG A 109 11.78 15.99 -6.15
C ARG A 109 10.28 16.23 -5.91
N ARG A 110 9.47 15.17 -5.91
CA ARG A 110 8.03 15.24 -5.60
C ARG A 110 7.74 15.33 -4.11
N TRP A 111 8.78 15.16 -3.27
CA TRP A 111 8.71 15.29 -1.82
C TRP A 111 9.67 16.37 -1.32
N PRO A 112 9.25 17.27 -0.40
CA PRO A 112 10.07 18.43 -0.03
C PRO A 112 11.26 18.11 0.90
N PHE A 113 11.33 16.89 1.46
CA PHE A 113 12.38 16.49 2.38
C PHE A 113 13.30 15.43 1.76
N ALA A 114 14.59 15.50 2.07
CA ALA A 114 15.54 14.44 1.68
C ALA A 114 15.27 13.19 2.50
N ALA A 115 14.84 12.12 1.83
CA ALA A 115 14.49 10.85 2.45
C ALA A 115 14.64 9.69 1.47
N ASN A 116 14.83 8.50 2.02
CA ASN A 116 14.93 7.25 1.29
C ASN A 116 13.86 6.27 1.77
N VAL A 117 13.50 5.36 0.91
CA VAL A 117 12.60 4.24 1.24
C VAL A 117 13.20 2.94 0.75
N THR A 118 13.04 1.88 1.55
CA THR A 118 13.31 0.49 1.15
C THR A 118 12.03 -0.30 1.15
N HIS A 119 11.92 -1.25 0.22
CA HIS A 119 10.88 -2.26 0.16
C HIS A 119 11.55 -3.64 0.14
N GLU A 120 11.35 -4.39 1.20
CA GLU A 120 11.83 -5.77 1.32
C GLU A 120 10.64 -6.70 1.04
N VAL A 121 10.84 -7.70 0.20
CA VAL A 121 9.84 -8.72 -0.13
C VAL A 121 10.45 -10.09 0.07
N THR A 122 9.78 -10.93 0.88
CA THR A 122 10.16 -12.32 1.10
C THR A 122 9.01 -13.27 0.79
N VAL A 123 9.36 -14.48 0.35
CA VAL A 123 8.40 -15.55 0.07
C VAL A 123 8.79 -16.81 0.84
N ASP A 124 7.91 -17.27 1.72
CA ASP A 124 7.97 -18.59 2.30
C ASP A 124 7.01 -19.51 1.53
N THR A 125 7.58 -20.45 0.78
CA THR A 125 6.78 -21.36 -0.05
C THR A 125 6.19 -22.54 0.74
N VAL A 126 6.70 -22.82 1.94
CA VAL A 126 6.20 -23.88 2.84
C VAL A 126 4.98 -23.37 3.61
N GLU A 127 5.15 -22.24 4.29
CA GLU A 127 4.06 -21.57 5.03
C GLU A 127 3.08 -20.84 4.11
N ARG A 128 3.45 -20.64 2.84
CA ARG A 128 2.67 -19.92 1.82
C ARG A 128 2.39 -18.49 2.23
N VAL A 129 3.45 -17.76 2.56
CA VAL A 129 3.43 -16.37 3.01
C VAL A 129 4.29 -15.52 2.09
N VAL A 130 3.76 -14.37 1.65
CA VAL A 130 4.52 -13.27 1.06
C VAL A 130 4.54 -12.15 2.08
N THR A 131 5.72 -11.74 2.54
CA THR A 131 5.90 -10.63 3.48
C THR A 131 6.54 -9.44 2.77
N CYS A 132 5.92 -8.27 2.92
CA CYS A 132 6.38 -6.99 2.42
C CYS A 132 6.70 -6.07 3.60
N ILE A 133 7.87 -5.41 3.58
CA ILE A 133 8.27 -4.46 4.61
C ILE A 133 8.66 -3.15 3.95
N LEU A 134 8.04 -2.05 4.36
CA LEU A 134 8.41 -0.69 3.96
C LEU A 134 9.13 0.01 5.09
N THR A 135 10.28 0.62 4.78
CA THR A 135 11.00 1.48 5.73
C THR A 135 11.27 2.82 5.09
N VAL A 136 10.80 3.90 5.71
CA VAL A 136 11.07 5.29 5.31
C VAL A 136 12.01 5.92 6.31
N SER A 137 13.12 6.46 5.82
CA SER A 137 14.15 7.10 6.64
C SER A 137 14.37 8.54 6.17
N ALA A 138 14.24 9.49 7.08
CA ALA A 138 14.64 10.87 6.84
C ALA A 138 16.17 10.98 6.79
N SER A 139 16.72 11.84 5.92
CA SER A 139 18.18 11.95 5.77
C SER A 139 18.81 12.95 6.73
N SER A 140 18.15 14.07 7.02
CA SER A 140 18.75 15.14 7.82
C SER A 140 17.76 15.97 8.65
N ALA A 141 16.51 16.04 8.24
CA ALA A 141 15.47 16.83 8.91
C ALA A 141 14.28 15.94 9.27
N THR A 142 13.52 16.34 10.29
CA THR A 142 12.24 15.71 10.61
C THR A 142 11.27 15.90 9.46
N MET A 143 10.37 14.97 9.27
CA MET A 143 9.31 15.06 8.26
C MET A 143 8.10 14.21 8.65
N PRO A 144 6.88 14.58 8.26
CA PRO A 144 5.75 13.68 8.37
C PRO A 144 5.86 12.56 7.34
N ALA A 145 5.46 11.35 7.70
CA ALA A 145 5.38 10.25 6.75
C ALA A 145 4.30 9.25 7.12
N GLN A 146 3.75 8.61 6.11
CA GLN A 146 2.91 7.42 6.19
C GLN A 146 3.36 6.40 5.16
N VAL A 147 3.06 5.14 5.40
CA VAL A 147 3.28 4.06 4.44
C VAL A 147 2.04 3.17 4.37
N GLY A 148 1.88 2.48 3.27
CA GLY A 148 0.85 1.48 3.06
C GLY A 148 1.07 0.71 1.77
N TRP A 149 0.20 -0.25 1.51
CA TRP A 149 0.17 -1.03 0.26
C TRP A 149 -1.22 -1.01 -0.33
N HIS A 150 -1.29 -1.00 -1.64
CA HIS A 150 -2.55 -1.01 -2.40
C HIS A 150 -2.66 -2.26 -3.28
N PRO A 151 -3.01 -3.41 -2.72
CA PRO A 151 -3.19 -4.63 -3.49
C PRO A 151 -4.53 -4.64 -4.23
N TRP A 152 -4.47 -4.86 -5.54
CA TRP A 152 -5.62 -5.02 -6.43
C TRP A 152 -5.91 -6.50 -6.63
N PHE A 153 -6.72 -7.10 -5.77
CA PHE A 153 -7.10 -8.51 -5.90
C PHE A 153 -8.14 -8.71 -7.00
N LEU A 154 -7.92 -9.72 -7.84
CA LEU A 154 -8.84 -10.08 -8.93
C LEU A 154 -10.20 -10.55 -8.40
N ARG A 155 -11.27 -10.15 -9.07
CA ARG A 155 -12.58 -10.79 -8.92
C ARG A 155 -12.76 -11.96 -9.92
N PRO A 156 -13.66 -12.93 -9.65
CA PRO A 156 -14.59 -12.99 -8.53
C PRO A 156 -13.92 -13.41 -7.22
N ALA A 157 -14.14 -12.60 -6.19
CA ALA A 157 -13.69 -12.86 -4.83
C ALA A 157 -14.69 -12.25 -3.84
N LYS A 158 -14.75 -12.83 -2.63
CA LYS A 158 -15.51 -12.29 -1.50
C LYS A 158 -14.54 -11.66 -0.50
N LEU A 159 -15.01 -10.62 0.17
CA LEU A 159 -14.26 -9.95 1.21
C LEU A 159 -14.87 -10.30 2.58
N GLU A 160 -14.03 -10.75 3.51
CA GLU A 160 -14.37 -10.96 4.91
C GLU A 160 -13.62 -9.94 5.76
N ILE A 161 -14.34 -9.02 6.37
CA ILE A 161 -13.82 -7.96 7.24
C ILE A 161 -14.62 -7.85 8.52
N ASP A 162 -13.97 -7.38 9.59
CA ASP A 162 -14.62 -7.09 10.88
C ASP A 162 -13.83 -5.97 11.57
N PHE A 163 -14.30 -4.74 11.40
CA PHE A 163 -13.71 -3.54 11.98
C PHE A 163 -14.62 -2.93 13.04
N ALA A 164 -14.03 -2.26 14.02
CA ALA A 164 -14.77 -1.58 15.06
C ALA A 164 -15.46 -0.30 14.56
N GLU A 165 -14.72 0.48 13.76
CA GLU A 165 -15.14 1.80 13.31
C GLU A 165 -14.66 2.07 11.88
N MET A 166 -15.31 3.02 11.22
CA MET A 166 -14.87 3.62 9.97
C MET A 166 -14.85 5.15 10.09
N TYR A 167 -13.99 5.79 9.32
CA TYR A 167 -13.99 7.24 9.21
C TYR A 167 -15.19 7.75 8.40
N VAL A 168 -15.78 8.83 8.89
CA VAL A 168 -16.75 9.61 8.10
C VAL A 168 -15.96 10.43 7.07
N ARG A 169 -16.30 10.31 5.81
CA ARG A 169 -15.68 11.07 4.71
C ARG A 169 -16.62 12.19 4.23
N ASP A 170 -16.03 13.22 3.67
CA ASP A 170 -16.75 14.31 3.04
C ASP A 170 -17.04 14.03 1.54
N GLU A 171 -17.54 15.04 0.83
CA GLU A 171 -17.84 15.00 -0.61
C GLU A 171 -16.63 14.77 -1.51
N HIS A 172 -15.40 14.99 -1.00
CA HIS A 172 -14.13 14.72 -1.70
C HIS A 172 -13.58 13.32 -1.39
N HIS A 173 -14.35 12.48 -0.69
CA HIS A 173 -13.94 11.16 -0.21
C HIS A 173 -12.73 11.20 0.73
N ILE A 174 -12.58 12.28 1.49
CA ILE A 174 -11.51 12.47 2.46
C ILE A 174 -12.10 12.39 3.87
N PRO A 175 -11.48 11.64 4.81
CA PRO A 175 -11.88 11.62 6.21
C PRO A 175 -11.95 13.02 6.83
N ASN A 176 -13.00 13.27 7.60
CA ASN A 176 -13.19 14.55 8.31
C ASN A 176 -12.76 14.49 9.80
N GLY A 177 -12.12 13.38 10.20
CA GLY A 177 -11.66 13.13 11.57
C GLY A 177 -12.70 12.46 12.48
N HIS A 178 -13.97 12.43 12.11
CA HIS A 178 -15.00 11.70 12.87
C HIS A 178 -15.02 10.22 12.50
N ARG A 179 -15.44 9.38 13.44
CA ARG A 179 -15.61 7.94 13.24
C ARG A 179 -17.03 7.52 13.54
N THR A 180 -17.46 6.43 12.92
CA THR A 180 -18.79 5.84 13.08
C THR A 180 -18.71 4.32 13.00
N VAL A 181 -19.78 3.64 13.30
CA VAL A 181 -19.91 2.20 13.06
C VAL A 181 -19.83 1.93 11.56
N PRO A 182 -19.20 0.82 11.12
CA PRO A 182 -19.12 0.48 9.71
C PRO A 182 -20.49 0.35 9.05
N SER A 183 -20.66 1.03 7.90
CA SER A 183 -21.85 0.86 7.04
C SER A 183 -21.71 -0.37 6.16
N ALA A 184 -22.80 -0.78 5.51
CA ALA A 184 -22.73 -1.74 4.41
C ALA A 184 -22.01 -1.11 3.20
N GLY A 185 -21.28 -1.95 2.44
CA GLY A 185 -20.63 -1.52 1.17
C GLY A 185 -21.64 -1.12 0.08
N PRO A 186 -21.14 -0.74 -1.10
CA PRO A 186 -19.73 -0.76 -1.49
C PRO A 186 -18.93 0.36 -0.82
N TRP A 187 -17.62 0.12 -0.65
CA TRP A 187 -16.71 1.01 0.09
C TRP A 187 -15.63 1.63 -0.79
N ASP A 188 -15.25 2.84 -0.46
CA ASP A 188 -13.98 3.54 -0.72
C ASP A 188 -13.64 4.25 0.59
N ASP A 189 -13.50 3.50 1.68
CA ASP A 189 -13.57 4.01 3.04
C ASP A 189 -12.41 3.50 3.90
N CYS A 190 -12.01 4.32 4.89
CA CYS A 190 -10.96 4.00 5.85
C CYS A 190 -11.55 3.45 7.15
N PHE A 191 -11.07 2.29 7.58
CA PHE A 191 -11.49 1.55 8.76
C PHE A 191 -10.36 1.48 9.80
N VAL A 192 -10.76 1.28 11.07
CA VAL A 192 -9.86 1.08 12.21
C VAL A 192 -10.38 0.04 13.17
N GLY A 193 -9.51 -0.46 14.06
CA GLY A 193 -9.88 -1.42 15.07
C GLY A 193 -10.27 -2.76 14.47
N ALA A 194 -9.42 -3.33 13.64
CA ALA A 194 -9.60 -4.68 13.10
C ALA A 194 -9.75 -5.68 14.26
N ARG A 195 -10.91 -6.36 14.34
CA ARG A 195 -11.16 -7.42 15.32
C ARG A 195 -10.64 -8.77 14.83
N ARG A 196 -10.39 -8.87 13.54
CA ARG A 196 -9.70 -9.98 12.85
C ARG A 196 -9.07 -9.44 11.57
N ASP A 197 -8.02 -10.14 11.11
CA ASP A 197 -7.37 -9.79 9.88
C ASP A 197 -8.32 -9.92 8.69
N PRO A 198 -8.34 -8.95 7.77
CA PRO A 198 -9.13 -9.03 6.55
C PRO A 198 -8.76 -10.24 5.70
N ARG A 199 -9.74 -10.82 5.00
CA ARG A 199 -9.54 -11.95 4.10
C ARG A 199 -10.20 -11.74 2.76
N VAL A 200 -9.50 -12.14 1.72
CA VAL A 200 -10.03 -12.27 0.36
C VAL A 200 -10.21 -13.75 0.06
N VAL A 201 -11.45 -14.17 -0.24
CA VAL A 201 -11.82 -15.54 -0.56
C VAL A 201 -12.15 -15.62 -2.05
N PHE A 202 -11.32 -16.32 -2.81
CA PHE A 202 -11.49 -16.49 -4.25
C PHE A 202 -12.52 -17.59 -4.57
N SER A 203 -13.01 -17.63 -5.80
CA SER A 203 -14.04 -18.57 -6.26
C SER A 203 -13.60 -20.05 -6.26
N ASP A 204 -12.31 -20.32 -6.13
CA ASP A 204 -11.72 -21.65 -5.99
C ASP A 204 -11.37 -22.01 -4.53
N ASP A 205 -12.04 -21.33 -3.58
CA ASP A 205 -11.91 -21.48 -2.13
C ASP A 205 -10.52 -21.14 -1.55
N VAL A 206 -9.60 -20.65 -2.38
CA VAL A 206 -8.33 -20.10 -1.90
C VAL A 206 -8.61 -18.85 -1.09
N ARG A 207 -8.04 -18.78 0.11
CA ARG A 207 -8.14 -17.65 1.03
C ARG A 207 -6.80 -16.97 1.17
N VAL A 208 -6.81 -15.64 1.06
CA VAL A 208 -5.65 -14.79 1.38
C VAL A 208 -6.02 -13.96 2.60
N THR A 209 -5.35 -14.22 3.73
CA THR A 209 -5.41 -13.36 4.91
C THR A 209 -4.36 -12.27 4.75
N ILE A 210 -4.75 -11.02 5.00
CA ILE A 210 -3.86 -9.87 4.97
C ILE A 210 -3.57 -9.47 6.42
N GLU A 211 -2.37 -9.80 6.91
CA GLU A 211 -1.89 -9.38 8.22
C GLU A 211 -1.01 -8.13 8.08
N SER A 212 -1.10 -7.20 9.03
CA SER A 212 -0.25 -6.01 9.06
C SER A 212 -0.14 -5.42 10.47
N ASP A 213 0.99 -4.75 10.74
CA ASP A 213 1.16 -3.88 11.91
C ASP A 213 0.65 -2.44 11.67
N CYS A 214 -0.03 -2.21 10.55
CA CYS A 214 -0.79 -1.00 10.28
C CYS A 214 -2.12 -1.03 11.03
N ASP A 215 -2.54 0.11 11.56
CA ASP A 215 -3.77 0.26 12.34
C ASP A 215 -4.95 0.89 11.57
N HIS A 216 -4.70 1.33 10.33
CA HIS A 216 -5.69 1.85 9.40
C HIS A 216 -5.80 0.95 8.17
N TRP A 217 -7.01 0.84 7.64
CA TRP A 217 -7.31 -0.04 6.52
C TRP A 217 -8.25 0.67 5.55
N VAL A 218 -7.84 0.84 4.31
CA VAL A 218 -8.77 1.28 3.28
C VAL A 218 -9.32 0.05 2.56
N ILE A 219 -10.63 0.00 2.45
CA ILE A 219 -11.34 -0.99 1.63
C ILE A 219 -11.90 -0.26 0.42
N TYR A 220 -11.50 -0.73 -0.76
CA TYR A 220 -12.01 -0.23 -2.03
C TYR A 220 -12.56 -1.39 -2.85
N ASP A 221 -13.88 -1.55 -2.87
CA ASP A 221 -14.55 -2.69 -3.50
C ASP A 221 -15.56 -2.31 -4.59
N MET A 222 -15.58 -1.04 -4.99
CA MET A 222 -16.47 -0.51 -6.03
C MET A 222 -16.21 -1.07 -7.44
N PRO A 223 -14.94 -1.36 -7.86
CA PRO A 223 -14.68 -1.89 -9.20
C PRO A 223 -15.23 -3.30 -9.40
N GLN A 224 -15.81 -3.56 -10.58
CA GLN A 224 -16.35 -4.89 -10.90
C GLN A 224 -15.29 -5.97 -11.11
N HIS A 225 -14.07 -5.59 -11.54
CA HIS A 225 -12.98 -6.50 -11.88
C HIS A 225 -12.02 -6.79 -10.71
N ALA A 226 -12.08 -5.98 -9.65
CA ALA A 226 -11.13 -6.07 -8.53
C ALA A 226 -11.73 -5.60 -7.21
N LEU A 227 -11.03 -5.88 -6.13
CA LEU A 227 -11.21 -5.30 -4.81
C LEU A 227 -9.84 -5.04 -4.17
N CYS A 228 -9.77 -4.03 -3.30
CA CYS A 228 -8.53 -3.66 -2.61
C CYS A 228 -8.73 -3.71 -1.09
N VAL A 229 -7.70 -4.19 -0.40
CA VAL A 229 -7.61 -4.22 1.06
C VAL A 229 -6.25 -3.63 1.40
N GLU A 230 -6.23 -2.42 1.88
CA GLU A 230 -5.05 -1.57 1.94
C GLU A 230 -4.64 -1.29 3.39
N PRO A 231 -3.67 -2.01 3.95
CA PRO A 231 -3.10 -1.62 5.24
C PRO A 231 -2.30 -0.32 5.08
N GLN A 232 -2.58 0.65 5.97
CA GLN A 232 -1.97 1.98 5.99
C GLN A 232 -1.56 2.35 7.41
N SER A 233 -0.43 3.03 7.57
CA SER A 233 0.07 3.48 8.89
C SER A 233 -0.63 4.72 9.44
N GLY A 234 -1.63 5.23 8.74
CA GLY A 234 -2.47 6.35 9.12
C GLY A 234 -3.62 6.53 8.12
N PRO A 235 -4.62 7.35 8.44
CA PRO A 235 -5.78 7.57 7.56
C PRO A 235 -5.37 8.38 6.31
N PRO A 236 -6.20 8.38 5.24
CA PRO A 236 -6.11 9.43 4.22
C PRO A 236 -6.18 10.82 4.86
N ASP A 237 -5.46 11.79 4.30
CA ASP A 237 -5.18 13.12 4.87
C ASP A 237 -4.50 13.08 6.26
N GLY A 238 -3.75 12.04 6.50
CA GLY A 238 -3.18 11.75 7.81
C GLY A 238 -2.14 12.76 8.26
N PHE A 239 -1.55 13.55 7.37
CA PHE A 239 -0.67 14.66 7.75
C PHE A 239 -1.44 15.75 8.51
N THR A 240 -2.74 15.87 8.28
CA THR A 240 -3.65 16.77 9.01
C THR A 240 -4.28 16.06 10.22
N LEU A 241 -4.74 14.82 10.04
CA LEU A 241 -5.57 14.13 11.04
C LEU A 241 -4.76 13.39 12.10
N ALA A 242 -3.63 12.77 11.72
CA ALA A 242 -2.81 11.93 12.59
C ALA A 242 -1.35 11.92 12.11
N PRO A 243 -0.63 13.05 12.17
CA PRO A 243 0.72 13.16 11.65
C PRO A 243 1.68 12.24 12.43
N HIS A 244 2.40 11.38 11.70
CA HIS A 244 3.52 10.61 12.23
C HIS A 244 4.83 11.26 11.76
N ILE A 245 5.70 11.60 12.71
CA ILE A 245 6.96 12.29 12.41
C ILE A 245 8.11 11.28 12.38
N VAL A 246 8.82 11.26 11.27
CA VAL A 246 10.05 10.49 11.07
C VAL A 246 11.24 11.40 11.29
N THR A 247 12.23 10.91 11.99
CA THR A 247 13.53 11.57 12.19
C THR A 247 14.66 10.74 11.58
N PRO A 248 15.88 11.27 11.42
CA PRO A 248 17.02 10.46 10.98
C PRO A 248 17.28 9.24 11.86
N GLU A 249 16.97 9.31 13.15
CA GLU A 249 17.19 8.26 14.15
C GLU A 249 16.01 7.28 14.30
N THR A 250 14.80 7.71 13.89
CA THR A 250 13.56 6.94 14.07
C THR A 250 12.81 6.79 12.74
N PRO A 251 13.21 5.82 11.91
CA PRO A 251 12.51 5.54 10.65
C PRO A 251 11.12 4.96 10.91
N LEU A 252 10.19 5.22 9.98
CA LEU A 252 8.90 4.54 9.96
C LEU A 252 9.04 3.21 9.25
N ARG A 253 8.75 2.10 9.95
CA ARG A 253 8.76 0.75 9.38
C ARG A 253 7.40 0.09 9.60
N ARG A 254 6.85 -0.54 8.55
CA ARG A 254 5.60 -1.31 8.60
C ARG A 254 5.73 -2.58 7.78
N THR A 255 4.90 -3.55 8.15
CA THR A 255 4.86 -4.88 7.55
C THR A 255 3.46 -5.21 7.05
N MET A 256 3.38 -5.85 5.89
CA MET A 256 2.18 -6.52 5.38
C MET A 256 2.55 -7.96 5.00
N SER A 257 1.75 -8.93 5.43
CA SER A 257 1.88 -10.33 5.05
C SER A 257 0.62 -10.82 4.34
N LEU A 258 0.80 -11.49 3.20
CA LEU A 258 -0.25 -12.15 2.43
C LEU A 258 -0.12 -13.66 2.67
N ILE A 259 -1.05 -14.23 3.44
CA ILE A 259 -1.01 -15.64 3.88
C ILE A 259 -2.08 -16.42 3.13
N ALA A 260 -1.64 -17.41 2.34
CA ALA A 260 -2.55 -18.24 1.54
C ALA A 260 -2.92 -19.56 2.26
N ARG A 261 -4.21 -19.90 2.24
CA ARG A 261 -4.74 -21.17 2.76
C ARG A 261 -5.75 -21.75 1.78
#